data_695da4f39c9cfdca6eba1b5164c2aa27
#
_entry.id   695da4f39c9cfdca6eba1b5164c2aa27
#
_cell.length_a   1.000
_cell.length_b   1.000
_cell.length_c   1.000
_cell.angle_alpha   90.00
_cell.angle_beta   90.00
_cell.angle_gamma   90.00
#
_symmetry.space_group_name_H-M   'P 1'
#
loop_
_entity.id
_entity.type
_entity.pdbx_description
1 polymer ?
#
loop_
_entity_poly.entity_id
_entity_poly.type
_entity_poly.pdbx_seq_one_letter_code
_entity_poly.pdbx_strand_id
1 'polypeptide(L)'
;MIKEQSKHKDAPKVSFARAIRPLFRAVDISHMKSYGIKLDDYTFMSNPDNANKVVGTLSPHEGDPPSMPPGGPYWTADQIELFAQWQKDGYQP
;
A
#
# COMPACT_ATOMS: atom_id res chain seq x y z
N MET A 1 8.95 18.82 -26.80
CA MET A 1 9.61 18.32 -26.08
C MET A 1 9.55 18.50 -24.70
N ILE A 2 9.80 19.48 -24.25
CA ILE A 2 9.70 19.75 -22.89
C ILE A 2 8.39 19.42 -22.32
N LYS A 3 7.38 19.39 -23.15
CA LYS A 3 6.09 19.06 -22.71
C LYS A 3 5.97 17.77 -22.02
N GLU A 4 6.65 16.76 -22.49
CA GLU A 4 6.53 15.50 -21.86
C GLU A 4 7.09 15.48 -20.51
N GLN A 5 8.16 16.20 -20.30
CA GLN A 5 8.71 16.26 -18.99
C GLN A 5 7.81 16.99 -18.05
N SER A 6 7.16 18.00 -18.53
CA SER A 6 6.20 18.72 -17.72
C SER A 6 5.08 17.80 -17.29
N LYS A 7 4.61 16.96 -18.18
CA LYS A 7 3.58 16.05 -17.81
C LYS A 7 4.00 15.13 -16.70
N HIS A 8 5.20 14.61 -16.77
CA HIS A 8 5.69 13.75 -15.71
C HIS A 8 5.79 14.49 -14.40
N LYS A 9 6.26 15.71 -14.43
CA LYS A 9 6.37 16.49 -13.21
C LYS A 9 5.03 16.81 -12.62
N ASP A 10 4.06 17.00 -13.51
CA ASP A 10 2.73 17.37 -13.06
C ASP A 10 1.86 16.18 -12.72
N ALA A 11 2.35 14.97 -12.92
CA ALA A 11 1.57 13.79 -12.60
C ALA A 11 1.29 13.76 -11.10
N PRO A 12 0.05 13.52 -10.70
CA PRO A 12 -0.28 13.48 -9.28
C PRO A 12 0.45 12.35 -8.60
N LYS A 13 0.86 12.59 -7.38
CA LYS A 13 1.48 11.55 -6.57
C LYS A 13 0.39 10.63 -6.06
N VAL A 14 0.78 9.42 -5.73
CA VAL A 14 -0.17 8.43 -5.21
C VAL A 14 -0.65 8.87 -3.84
N SER A 15 -1.97 8.94 -3.67
CA SER A 15 -2.61 9.40 -2.44
C SER A 15 -3.07 8.21 -1.62
N PHE A 16 -2.86 8.26 -0.31
CA PHE A 16 -3.35 7.21 0.57
C PHE A 16 -4.87 7.08 0.48
N ALA A 17 -5.57 8.19 0.65
CA ALA A 17 -7.03 8.16 0.69
C ALA A 17 -7.65 7.69 -0.63
N ARG A 18 -7.03 8.05 -1.74
CA ARG A 18 -7.62 7.75 -3.05
C ARG A 18 -7.18 6.41 -3.63
N ALA A 19 -5.94 6.00 -3.36
CA ALA A 19 -5.38 4.85 -4.05
C ALA A 19 -5.03 3.67 -3.14
N ILE A 20 -4.58 3.94 -1.92
CA ILE A 20 -4.09 2.87 -1.05
C ILE A 20 -5.18 2.33 -0.15
N ARG A 21 -5.88 3.23 0.55
CA ARG A 21 -6.92 2.79 1.46
C ARG A 21 -8.00 1.94 0.78
N PRO A 22 -8.46 2.28 -0.43
CA PRO A 22 -9.47 1.45 -1.09
C PRO A 22 -9.01 0.05 -1.44
N LEU A 23 -7.70 -0.21 -1.42
CA LEU A 23 -7.19 -1.56 -1.73
C LEU A 23 -7.47 -2.54 -0.59
N PHE A 24 -7.68 -2.03 0.62
CA PHE A 24 -7.94 -2.89 1.76
C PHE A 24 -9.44 -3.11 1.92
N ARG A 25 -9.84 -4.37 2.08
CA ARG A 25 -11.25 -4.70 2.30
C ARG A 25 -11.60 -4.41 3.76
N ALA A 26 -12.88 -4.17 4.02
CA ALA A 26 -13.33 -3.92 5.37
C ALA A 26 -12.96 -5.06 6.32
N VAL A 27 -13.05 -6.29 5.84
CA VAL A 27 -12.72 -7.45 6.66
C VAL A 27 -11.23 -7.48 7.01
N ASP A 28 -10.37 -7.04 6.09
CA ASP A 28 -8.94 -7.01 6.35
C ASP A 28 -8.60 -5.93 7.36
N ILE A 29 -9.22 -4.77 7.23
CA ILE A 29 -9.02 -3.66 8.16
C ILE A 29 -9.41 -4.09 9.56
N SER A 30 -10.57 -4.71 9.69
CA SER A 30 -11.08 -5.16 10.98
C SER A 30 -10.19 -6.25 11.58
N HIS A 31 -9.79 -7.21 10.77
CA HIS A 31 -8.95 -8.31 11.21
C HIS A 31 -7.59 -7.81 11.74
N MET A 32 -6.95 -6.94 10.96
CA MET A 32 -5.62 -6.47 11.33
C MET A 32 -5.65 -5.50 12.49
N LYS A 33 -6.75 -4.82 12.70
CA LYS A 33 -6.89 -3.90 13.81
C LYS A 33 -6.73 -4.60 15.15
N SER A 34 -7.16 -5.86 15.23
CA SER A 34 -7.04 -6.62 16.46
C SER A 34 -5.58 -6.91 16.82
N TYR A 35 -4.67 -6.78 15.85
CA TYR A 35 -3.25 -6.94 16.08
C TYR A 35 -2.54 -5.59 16.22
N GLY A 36 -3.29 -4.51 16.31
CA GLY A 36 -2.71 -3.18 16.42
C GLY A 36 -2.24 -2.60 15.11
N ILE A 37 -2.58 -3.23 14.00
CA ILE A 37 -2.19 -2.75 12.67
C ILE A 37 -3.37 -2.02 12.07
N LYS A 38 -3.19 -0.70 11.93
CA LYS A 38 -4.28 0.18 11.51
C LYS A 38 -4.18 0.51 10.03
N LEU A 39 -4.71 -0.38 9.20
CA LEU A 39 -4.58 -0.27 7.75
C LEU A 39 -5.29 0.94 7.15
N ASP A 40 -6.30 1.45 7.83
CA ASP A 40 -7.08 2.60 7.35
C ASP A 40 -6.68 3.92 8.00
N ASP A 41 -5.63 3.90 8.80
CA ASP A 41 -5.16 5.10 9.50
C ASP A 41 -3.93 5.65 8.80
N TYR A 42 -4.06 6.82 8.20
CA TYR A 42 -2.94 7.43 7.48
C TYR A 42 -1.74 7.66 8.39
N THR A 43 -1.97 8.13 9.61
CA THR A 43 -0.87 8.39 10.54
C THR A 43 -0.06 7.13 10.82
N PHE A 44 -0.74 6.01 11.01
CA PHE A 44 -0.06 4.74 11.22
C PHE A 44 0.66 4.30 9.94
N MET A 45 -0.04 4.35 8.81
CA MET A 45 0.47 3.81 7.56
C MET A 45 1.57 4.67 6.94
N SER A 46 1.61 5.97 7.24
CA SER A 46 2.65 6.83 6.71
C SER A 46 3.98 6.72 7.45
N ASN A 47 4.01 5.95 8.53
CA ASN A 47 5.25 5.64 9.22
C ASN A 47 5.98 4.58 8.39
N PRO A 48 7.22 4.85 7.92
CA PRO A 48 7.92 3.91 7.03
C PRO A 48 8.09 2.52 7.62
N ASP A 49 8.34 2.41 8.92
CA ASP A 49 8.50 1.10 9.53
C ASP A 49 7.21 0.30 9.47
N ASN A 50 6.08 0.96 9.73
CA ASN A 50 4.78 0.30 9.66
C ASN A 50 4.45 -0.09 8.23
N ALA A 51 4.66 0.83 7.29
CA ALA A 51 4.37 0.57 5.89
C ALA A 51 5.21 -0.58 5.34
N ASN A 52 6.48 -0.62 5.71
CA ASN A 52 7.36 -1.69 5.26
C ASN A 52 6.91 -3.05 5.78
N LYS A 53 6.45 -3.10 7.02
CA LYS A 53 5.94 -4.35 7.57
C LYS A 53 4.68 -4.79 6.85
N VAL A 54 3.80 -3.84 6.58
CA VAL A 54 2.54 -4.16 5.90
C VAL A 54 2.81 -4.68 4.49
N VAL A 55 3.64 -3.99 3.70
CA VAL A 55 3.91 -4.44 2.34
C VAL A 55 4.65 -5.77 2.34
N GLY A 56 5.45 -6.02 3.37
CA GLY A 56 6.12 -7.32 3.51
C GLY A 56 5.12 -8.45 3.69
N THR A 57 4.05 -8.23 4.45
CA THR A 57 3.05 -9.27 4.66
C THR A 57 2.16 -9.47 3.42
N LEU A 58 2.06 -8.45 2.57
CA LEU A 58 1.25 -8.54 1.35
C LEU A 58 2.02 -9.17 0.20
N SER A 59 3.34 -9.26 0.32
CA SER A 59 4.18 -9.76 -0.75
C SER A 59 4.49 -11.24 -0.55
N PRO A 60 4.65 -12.00 -1.65
CA PRO A 60 5.04 -13.40 -1.50
C PRO A 60 6.48 -13.51 -1.03
N HIS A 61 6.76 -14.53 -0.25
CA HIS A 61 8.11 -14.85 0.18
C HIS A 61 8.56 -16.10 -0.56
N GLU A 62 9.84 -16.35 -0.62
CA GLU A 62 10.37 -17.48 -1.35
C GLU A 62 9.63 -18.75 -1.04
N GLY A 63 8.91 -19.28 -2.04
CA GLY A 63 8.19 -20.53 -1.89
C GLY A 63 6.94 -20.46 -1.03
N ASP A 64 6.68 -19.33 -0.38
CA ASP A 64 5.53 -19.20 0.51
C ASP A 64 4.57 -18.14 0.03
N PRO A 65 3.27 -18.33 0.22
CA PRO A 65 2.31 -17.29 -0.13
C PRO A 65 2.41 -16.12 0.85
N PRO A 66 1.84 -14.97 0.46
CA PRO A 66 1.79 -13.83 1.38
C PRO A 66 1.08 -14.16 2.67
N SER A 67 1.50 -13.52 3.75
CA SER A 67 0.84 -13.72 5.04
C SER A 67 -0.51 -13.04 5.12
N MET A 68 -0.71 -12.01 4.33
CA MET A 68 -1.93 -11.22 4.37
C MET A 68 -2.43 -10.94 2.96
N PRO A 69 -3.75 -11.00 2.74
CA PRO A 69 -4.77 -11.41 3.71
C PRO A 69 -4.72 -12.92 3.92
N PRO A 70 -5.02 -13.39 5.13
CA PRO A 70 -4.96 -14.84 5.40
C PRO A 70 -5.90 -15.58 4.48
N GLY A 71 -5.36 -16.61 3.78
CA GLY A 71 -6.15 -17.41 2.88
C GLY A 71 -6.51 -16.75 1.57
N GLY A 72 -6.08 -15.53 1.34
CA GLY A 72 -6.35 -14.80 0.10
C GLY A 72 -7.75 -14.20 0.04
N PRO A 73 -8.13 -13.60 -1.08
CA PRO A 73 -7.31 -13.44 -2.28
C PRO A 73 -6.14 -12.50 -2.04
N TYR A 74 -5.00 -12.89 -2.55
CA TYR A 74 -3.79 -12.09 -2.34
C TYR A 74 -3.75 -10.89 -3.29
N TRP A 75 -3.00 -9.87 -2.91
CA TRP A 75 -2.83 -8.70 -3.76
C TRP A 75 -2.10 -9.09 -5.04
N THR A 76 -2.46 -8.42 -6.11
CA THR A 76 -1.77 -8.59 -7.39
C THR A 76 -0.45 -7.84 -7.35
N ALA A 77 0.44 -8.19 -8.28
CA ALA A 77 1.71 -7.48 -8.41
C ALA A 77 1.48 -5.99 -8.64
N ASP A 78 0.45 -5.63 -9.41
CA ASP A 78 0.13 -4.23 -9.68
C ASP A 78 -0.28 -3.49 -8.42
N GLN A 79 -1.03 -4.14 -7.55
CA GLN A 79 -1.44 -3.53 -6.29
C GLN A 79 -0.25 -3.30 -5.37
N ILE A 80 0.65 -4.27 -5.31
CA ILE A 80 1.87 -4.17 -4.52
C ILE A 80 2.75 -3.05 -5.06
N GLU A 81 2.85 -2.93 -6.38
CA GLU A 81 3.61 -1.86 -7.00
C GLU A 81 3.02 -0.49 -6.71
N LEU A 82 1.70 -0.41 -6.69
CA LEU A 82 1.03 0.85 -6.37
C LEU A 82 1.36 1.29 -4.94
N PHE A 83 1.36 0.35 -4.01
CA PHE A 83 1.74 0.63 -2.63
C PHE A 83 3.19 1.12 -2.57
N ALA A 84 4.09 0.45 -3.30
CA ALA A 84 5.49 0.85 -3.33
C ALA A 84 5.66 2.24 -3.94
N GLN A 85 4.86 2.57 -4.95
CA GLN A 85 4.92 3.89 -5.55
C GLN A 85 4.45 4.96 -4.56
N TRP A 86 3.43 4.65 -3.77
CA TRP A 86 2.97 5.55 -2.72
C TRP A 86 4.10 5.85 -1.74
N GLN A 87 4.86 4.83 -1.36
CA GLN A 87 6.00 5.02 -0.48
C GLN A 87 7.06 5.91 -1.13
N LYS A 88 7.34 5.69 -2.41
CA LYS A 88 8.31 6.50 -3.13
C LYS A 88 7.86 7.94 -3.28
N ASP A 89 6.57 8.15 -3.38
CA ASP A 89 6.01 9.49 -3.54
C ASP A 89 5.97 10.26 -2.22
N GLY A 90 6.46 9.68 -1.15
CA GLY A 90 6.57 10.37 0.12
C GLY A 90 5.38 10.19 1.04
N TYR A 91 4.64 9.10 0.88
CA TYR A 91 3.52 8.77 1.77
C TYR A 91 2.47 9.88 1.76
N GLN A 92 2.00 10.26 0.58
CA GLN A 92 1.01 11.33 0.46
C GLN A 92 -0.33 10.93 1.09
N PRO A 93 -1.02 11.87 1.76
CA PRO A 93 -2.31 11.55 2.41
C PRO A 93 -3.45 11.24 1.48
#